data_ec39e731f64d4b61d134feb264466399
#
_entry.id   ec39e731f64d4b61d134feb264466399
#
_cell.length_a   1.000
_cell.length_b   1.000
_cell.length_c   1.000
_cell.angle_alpha   90.00
_cell.angle_beta   90.00
_cell.angle_gamma   90.00
#
_symmetry.space_group_name_H-M   'P 1'
#
loop_
_entity.id
_entity.type
_entity.pdbx_description
1 polymer ?
#
loop_
_entity_poly.entity_id
_entity_poly.type
_entity_poly.pdbx_seq_one_letter_code
_entity_poly.pdbx_strand_id
1 'polypeptide(L)'
;MAILGIETSCDETAIAVIDSLNKKVLCEALFSQIDLHNLYGGVVPELAARDHISRLVPLIKNEFEKNDLSFEILDAIAVSKGPGLRGPLLVGNTIANSIAYALKIPV
;
A
#
# COMPACT_ATOMS: atom_id res chain seq x y z
N MET A 1 13.98 -13.21 1.63
CA MET A 1 13.78 -11.75 1.80
C MET A 1 12.31 -11.43 1.63
N ALA A 2 11.71 -10.83 2.63
CA ALA A 2 10.31 -10.42 2.59
C ALA A 2 10.19 -8.93 2.25
N ILE A 3 9.39 -8.59 1.24
CA ILE A 3 9.21 -7.24 0.75
C ILE A 3 7.73 -6.88 0.78
N LEU A 4 7.37 -5.76 1.43
CA LEU A 4 6.04 -5.19 1.38
C LEU A 4 5.94 -4.25 0.18
N GLY A 5 5.06 -4.55 -0.77
CA GLY A 5 4.71 -3.67 -1.87
C GLY A 5 3.50 -2.82 -1.53
N ILE A 6 3.54 -1.54 -1.89
CA ILE A 6 2.45 -0.57 -1.66
C ILE A 6 2.15 0.14 -2.97
N GLU A 7 0.88 0.17 -3.36
CA GLU A 7 0.39 0.82 -4.57
C GLU A 7 -0.78 1.75 -4.23
N THR A 8 -0.59 3.05 -4.45
CA THR A 8 -1.62 4.08 -4.25
C THR A 8 -1.63 5.12 -5.38
N SER A 9 -1.23 4.74 -6.59
CA SER A 9 -0.98 5.72 -7.66
C SER A 9 -2.22 6.44 -8.20
N CYS A 10 -3.41 5.87 -8.03
CA CYS A 10 -4.66 6.45 -8.52
C CYS A 10 -5.83 6.17 -7.58
N ASP A 11 -6.70 5.24 -7.93
CA ASP A 11 -7.99 4.99 -7.27
C ASP A 11 -8.10 3.60 -6.62
N GLU A 12 -7.00 2.90 -6.54
CA GLU A 12 -6.94 1.61 -5.84
C GLU A 12 -5.87 1.66 -4.75
N THR A 13 -6.20 1.11 -3.59
CA THR A 13 -5.23 0.89 -2.51
C THR A 13 -4.87 -0.59 -2.52
N ALA A 14 -3.63 -0.90 -2.84
CA ALA A 14 -3.19 -2.30 -2.92
C ALA A 14 -1.91 -2.52 -2.14
N ILE A 15 -1.81 -3.70 -1.56
CA ILE A 15 -0.59 -4.18 -0.88
C ILE A 15 -0.33 -5.63 -1.24
N ALA A 16 0.93 -6.01 -1.19
CA ALA A 16 1.33 -7.41 -1.24
C ALA A 16 2.61 -7.59 -0.44
N VAL A 17 2.75 -8.75 0.19
CA VAL A 17 4.02 -9.16 0.79
C VAL A 17 4.52 -10.37 0.02
N ILE A 18 5.73 -10.28 -0.48
CA ILE A 18 6.37 -11.37 -1.22
C ILE A 18 7.61 -11.89 -0.49
N ASP A 19 7.83 -13.19 -0.59
CA ASP A 19 9.11 -13.80 -0.26
C ASP A 19 9.88 -14.00 -1.58
N SER A 20 10.89 -13.16 -1.79
CA SER A 20 11.64 -13.15 -3.05
C SER A 20 12.51 -14.39 -3.24
N LEU A 21 12.98 -15.00 -2.15
CA LEU A 21 13.81 -16.21 -2.23
C LEU A 21 13.00 -17.44 -2.65
N ASN A 22 11.83 -17.61 -2.06
CA ASN A 22 10.94 -18.74 -2.34
C ASN A 22 9.94 -18.44 -3.47
N LYS A 23 9.95 -17.22 -4.00
CA LYS A 23 9.03 -16.76 -5.05
C LYS A 23 7.56 -16.98 -4.69
N LYS A 24 7.21 -16.62 -3.44
CA LYS A 24 5.85 -16.76 -2.91
C LYS A 24 5.23 -15.41 -2.59
N VAL A 25 3.92 -15.31 -2.83
CA VAL A 25 3.10 -14.23 -2.31
C VAL A 25 2.60 -14.66 -0.93
N LEU A 26 3.01 -13.94 0.11
CA LEU A 26 2.63 -14.26 1.49
C LEU A 26 1.25 -13.70 1.83
N CYS A 27 0.93 -12.52 1.31
CA CYS A 27 -0.42 -11.95 1.33
C CYS A 27 -0.57 -10.91 0.25
N GLU A 28 -1.81 -10.64 -0.14
CA GLU A 28 -2.15 -9.55 -1.05
C GLU A 28 -3.57 -9.08 -0.78
N ALA A 29 -3.81 -7.79 -0.95
CA ALA A 29 -5.13 -7.19 -0.83
C ALA A 29 -5.24 -5.97 -1.72
N LEU A 30 -6.44 -5.75 -2.24
CA LEU A 30 -6.77 -4.61 -3.08
C LEU A 30 -8.12 -4.05 -2.66
N PHE A 31 -8.19 -2.73 -2.51
CA PHE A 31 -9.43 -2.00 -2.30
C PHE A 31 -9.62 -0.99 -3.44
N SER A 32 -10.75 -1.10 -4.16
CA SER A 32 -11.08 -0.20 -5.27
C SER A 32 -11.99 0.93 -4.79
N GLN A 33 -11.72 2.15 -5.27
CA GLN A 33 -12.53 3.34 -5.00
C GLN A 33 -13.56 3.63 -6.10
N ILE A 34 -13.83 2.66 -6.99
CA ILE A 34 -14.72 2.87 -8.15
C ILE A 34 -16.07 3.44 -7.73
N ASP A 35 -16.70 2.87 -6.71
CA ASP A 35 -18.03 3.31 -6.25
C ASP A 35 -18.01 4.76 -5.75
N LEU A 36 -16.95 5.17 -5.06
CA LEU A 36 -16.79 6.54 -4.60
C LEU A 36 -16.70 7.52 -5.78
N HIS A 37 -15.84 7.22 -6.75
CA HIS A 37 -15.60 8.14 -7.86
C HIS A 37 -16.71 8.14 -8.91
N ASN A 38 -17.49 7.07 -9.03
CA ASN A 38 -18.64 7.00 -9.95
C ASN A 38 -19.69 8.07 -9.66
N LEU A 39 -19.84 8.50 -8.40
CA LEU A 39 -20.73 9.59 -8.02
C LEU A 39 -20.36 10.92 -8.70
N TYR A 40 -19.11 11.07 -9.12
CA TYR A 40 -18.57 12.28 -9.72
C TYR A 40 -18.23 12.11 -11.20
N GLY A 41 -18.54 10.96 -11.79
CA GLY A 41 -18.27 10.69 -13.20
C GLY A 41 -16.82 10.36 -13.54
N GLY A 42 -15.96 10.22 -12.55
CA GLY A 42 -14.53 9.91 -12.73
C GLY A 42 -13.71 10.16 -11.47
N VAL A 43 -12.42 9.87 -11.53
CA VAL A 43 -11.54 9.99 -10.37
C VAL A 43 -11.42 11.44 -9.90
N VAL A 44 -11.66 11.66 -8.61
CA VAL A 44 -11.43 12.94 -7.92
C VAL A 44 -10.15 12.82 -7.10
N PRO A 45 -9.03 13.44 -7.52
CA PRO A 45 -7.71 13.19 -6.91
C PRO A 45 -7.64 13.44 -5.41
N GLU A 46 -8.30 14.48 -4.90
CA GLU A 46 -8.30 14.78 -3.47
C GLU A 46 -9.04 13.71 -2.66
N LEU A 47 -10.19 13.23 -3.17
CA LEU A 47 -10.93 12.14 -2.52
C LEU A 47 -10.14 10.85 -2.55
N ALA A 48 -9.45 10.57 -3.67
CA ALA A 48 -8.58 9.41 -3.79
C ALA A 48 -7.47 9.43 -2.73
N ALA A 49 -6.79 10.57 -2.56
CA ALA A 49 -5.75 10.71 -1.55
C ALA A 49 -6.28 10.49 -0.13
N ARG A 50 -7.43 11.08 0.20
CA ARG A 50 -8.06 10.91 1.52
C ARG A 50 -8.47 9.47 1.80
N ASP A 51 -8.99 8.77 0.79
CA ASP A 51 -9.37 7.37 0.94
C ASP A 51 -8.13 6.49 1.18
N HIS A 52 -7.04 6.71 0.46
CA HIS A 52 -5.78 6.01 0.69
C HIS A 52 -5.28 6.19 2.13
N ILE A 53 -5.37 7.41 2.66
CA ILE A 53 -4.98 7.70 4.05
C ILE A 53 -5.80 6.84 5.03
N SER A 54 -7.10 6.73 4.80
CA SER A 54 -7.99 5.96 5.68
C SER A 54 -7.82 4.45 5.54
N ARG A 55 -7.44 3.98 4.36
CA ARG A 55 -7.45 2.55 4.00
C ARG A 55 -6.12 1.85 4.20
N LEU A 56 -5.02 2.51 3.88
CA LEU A 56 -3.74 1.82 3.69
C LEU A 56 -3.24 1.14 4.96
N VAL A 57 -3.17 1.85 6.07
CA VAL A 57 -2.67 1.26 7.32
C VAL A 57 -3.59 0.16 7.85
N PRO A 58 -4.92 0.36 7.91
CA PRO A 58 -5.82 -0.74 8.28
C PRO A 58 -5.73 -1.94 7.36
N LEU A 59 -5.57 -1.73 6.05
CA LEU A 59 -5.42 -2.82 5.08
C LEU A 59 -4.17 -3.64 5.37
N ILE A 60 -3.04 -2.99 5.62
CA ILE A 60 -1.79 -3.65 5.98
C ILE A 60 -1.95 -4.46 7.27
N LYS A 61 -2.49 -3.83 8.32
CA LYS A 61 -2.68 -4.49 9.61
C LYS A 61 -3.58 -5.72 9.51
N ASN A 62 -4.72 -5.57 8.83
CA ASN A 62 -5.68 -6.66 8.69
C ASN A 62 -5.09 -7.85 7.92
N GLU A 63 -4.36 -7.58 6.84
CA GLU A 63 -3.74 -8.65 6.05
C GLU A 63 -2.60 -9.33 6.80
N PHE A 64 -1.83 -8.59 7.59
CA PHE A 64 -0.78 -9.19 8.42
C PHE A 64 -1.38 -10.09 9.50
N GLU A 65 -2.42 -9.65 10.21
CA GLU A 65 -3.11 -10.47 11.21
C GLU A 65 -3.74 -11.71 10.59
N LYS A 66 -4.46 -11.55 9.48
CA LYS A 66 -5.15 -12.63 8.79
C LYS A 66 -4.21 -13.74 8.30
N ASN A 67 -3.00 -13.37 7.91
CA ASN A 67 -2.00 -14.30 7.39
C ASN A 67 -0.91 -14.65 8.41
N ASP A 68 -1.10 -14.28 9.67
CA ASP A 68 -0.16 -14.54 10.77
C ASP A 68 1.26 -14.02 10.47
N LEU A 69 1.35 -12.82 9.89
CA LEU A 69 2.60 -12.16 9.56
C LEU A 69 2.96 -11.11 10.61
N SER A 70 4.25 -11.00 10.92
CA SER A 70 4.81 -9.94 11.75
C SER A 70 5.53 -8.91 10.87
N PHE A 71 5.46 -7.63 11.24
CA PHE A 71 6.22 -6.58 10.57
C PHE A 71 7.73 -6.83 10.61
N GLU A 72 8.19 -7.54 11.63
CA GLU A 72 9.61 -7.85 11.82
C GLU A 72 10.21 -8.75 10.74
N ILE A 73 9.37 -9.45 9.96
CA ILE A 73 9.86 -10.28 8.84
C ILE A 73 10.31 -9.43 7.64
N LEU A 74 9.88 -8.17 7.57
CA LEU A 74 10.14 -7.32 6.42
C LEU A 74 11.60 -6.90 6.33
N ASP A 75 12.18 -7.09 5.15
CA ASP A 75 13.55 -6.68 4.83
C ASP A 75 13.60 -5.39 4.02
N ALA A 76 12.52 -5.07 3.31
CA ALA A 76 12.42 -3.87 2.49
C ALA A 76 10.96 -3.52 2.21
N ILE A 77 10.73 -2.28 1.76
CA ILE A 77 9.44 -1.84 1.27
C ILE A 77 9.62 -1.33 -0.17
N ALA A 78 8.72 -1.74 -1.05
CA ALA A 78 8.62 -1.23 -2.41
C ALA A 78 7.34 -0.40 -2.53
N VAL A 79 7.42 0.78 -3.10
CA VAL A 79 6.27 1.66 -3.25
C VAL A 79 6.24 2.27 -4.65
N SER A 80 5.04 2.42 -5.22
CA SER A 80 4.87 3.07 -6.51
C SER A 80 5.28 4.54 -6.41
N LYS A 81 6.27 4.93 -7.21
CA LYS A 81 6.77 6.30 -7.28
C LYS A 81 6.11 7.11 -8.40
N GLY A 82 5.68 6.46 -9.45
CA GLY A 82 5.04 7.04 -10.61
C GLY A 82 5.04 6.09 -11.81
N PRO A 83 4.25 6.39 -12.85
CA PRO A 83 3.32 7.52 -12.94
C PRO A 83 2.10 7.37 -12.03
N GLY A 84 1.40 8.51 -11.80
CA GLY A 84 0.18 8.51 -10.99
C GLY A 84 -0.22 9.91 -10.53
N LEU A 85 -1.28 9.98 -9.75
CA LEU A 85 -1.75 11.23 -9.16
C LEU A 85 -0.86 11.64 -7.99
N ARG A 86 -0.49 12.92 -7.94
CA ARG A 86 0.48 13.43 -6.93
C ARG A 86 0.05 13.14 -5.49
N GLY A 87 -1.19 13.49 -5.13
CA GLY A 87 -1.70 13.28 -3.77
C GLY A 87 -1.71 11.81 -3.36
N PRO A 88 -2.35 10.92 -4.13
CA PRO A 88 -2.32 9.48 -3.90
C PRO A 88 -0.90 8.90 -3.81
N LEU A 89 0.00 9.25 -4.74
CA LEU A 89 1.40 8.80 -4.68
C LEU A 89 2.09 9.25 -3.39
N LEU A 90 1.85 10.49 -2.96
CA LEU A 90 2.43 11.02 -1.72
C LEU A 90 2.00 10.22 -0.50
N VAL A 91 0.75 9.80 -0.44
CA VAL A 91 0.22 8.98 0.68
C VAL A 91 1.00 7.67 0.80
N GLY A 92 1.10 6.91 -0.28
CA GLY A 92 1.83 5.63 -0.28
C GLY A 92 3.30 5.80 0.08
N ASN A 93 3.95 6.80 -0.51
CA ASN A 93 5.36 7.10 -0.24
C ASN A 93 5.61 7.50 1.22
N THR A 94 4.75 8.35 1.77
CA THR A 94 4.87 8.81 3.16
C THR A 94 4.73 7.64 4.14
N ILE A 95 3.72 6.80 3.94
CA ILE A 95 3.48 5.63 4.81
C ILE A 95 4.61 4.61 4.66
N ALA A 96 5.04 4.32 3.42
CA ALA A 96 6.16 3.42 3.17
C ALA A 96 7.44 3.86 3.88
N ASN A 97 7.78 5.13 3.76
CA ASN A 97 8.97 5.69 4.42
C ASN A 97 8.84 5.69 5.94
N SER A 98 7.64 5.95 6.47
CA SER A 98 7.39 5.93 7.91
C SER A 98 7.59 4.53 8.49
N ILE A 99 7.04 3.50 7.84
CA ILE A 99 7.21 2.11 8.25
C ILE A 99 8.68 1.69 8.16
N ALA A 100 9.32 2.01 7.04
CA ALA A 100 10.72 1.68 6.80
C ALA A 100 11.64 2.33 7.84
N TYR A 101 11.37 3.58 8.20
CA TYR A 101 12.11 4.29 9.24
C TYR A 101 11.96 3.59 10.60
N ALA A 102 10.73 3.22 10.97
CA ALA A 102 10.45 2.55 12.23
C ALA A 102 11.14 1.17 12.32
N LEU A 103 11.17 0.44 11.21
CA LEU A 103 11.77 -0.91 11.15
C LEU A 103 13.27 -0.89 10.80
N LYS A 104 13.81 0.27 10.43
CA LYS A 104 15.22 0.43 9.99
C LYS A 104 15.54 -0.43 8.75
N ILE A 105 14.64 -0.43 7.79
CA ILE A 105 14.78 -1.14 6.53
C ILE A 105 14.71 -0.17 5.35
N PRO A 106 15.23 -0.53 4.16
CA PRO A 106 15.18 0.33 2.98
C PRO A 106 13.80 0.39 2.31
N VAL A 107 13.60 1.49 1.56
CA VAL A 107 12.48 1.68 0.64
C VAL A 107 13.01 1.61 -0.77
#